data_0ef4ba4fbb5b6309197ad24625b29881
#
_entry.id   0ef4ba4fbb5b6309197ad24625b29881
#
_cell.length_a   1.000
_cell.length_b   1.000
_cell.length_c   1.000
_cell.angle_alpha   90.00
_cell.angle_beta   90.00
_cell.angle_gamma   90.00
#
_symmetry.space_group_name_H-M   'P 1'
#
loop_
_entity.id
_entity.type
_entity.pdbx_description
1 polymer ?
#
loop_
_entity_poly.entity_id
_entity_poly.type
_entity_poly.pdbx_seq_one_letter_code
_entity_poly.pdbx_strand_id
1 'polypeptide(L)'
;SNLPLAQAPGMGLNAFFVYTVCMTLGFSYANALVFVLLDGIIFVLLTATGLRKIIFDAIPHVVKAAIPAGIGLFIAFLGLQDAKLVIPSESTGVTLASFNLLGGAGWGAVMPLIVAVFSLLLIAVLSHKKVKGSILWGILGGTGLYYILGFTVKDFYKGFAETLSFNPFKPFSAFASEAFGKVFTEGFDFSAYLSADGHSVGGLVILFITTALAFCMVDMFDTLGTLYGACRGGNLLVKNDKGELEVPNMDRAMMADAVA
;
A
#
# COMPACT_ATOMS: atom_id res chain seq x y z
N SER A 1 -1.73 16.54 15.17
CA SER A 1 -3.12 16.25 15.51
C SER A 1 -3.16 15.48 16.84
N ASN A 2 -4.19 15.66 17.65
CA ASN A 2 -4.38 14.86 18.87
C ASN A 2 -5.16 13.57 18.60
N LEU A 3 -5.09 13.05 17.37
CA LEU A 3 -5.73 11.78 17.02
C LEU A 3 -4.78 10.63 17.37
N PRO A 4 -5.26 9.58 18.06
CA PRO A 4 -4.46 8.41 18.42
C PRO A 4 -4.34 7.45 17.22
N LEU A 5 -3.86 7.96 16.08
CA LEU A 5 -3.70 7.22 14.84
C LEU A 5 -2.21 7.17 14.48
N ALA A 6 -1.74 5.98 14.15
CA ALA A 6 -0.43 5.79 13.55
C ALA A 6 -0.55 5.91 12.03
N GLN A 7 0.39 6.61 11.43
CA GLN A 7 0.49 6.73 9.97
C GLN A 7 1.57 5.81 9.45
N ALA A 8 1.33 5.27 8.27
CA ALA A 8 2.25 4.42 7.55
C ALA A 8 2.11 4.71 6.04
N PRO A 9 3.15 4.44 5.23
CA PRO A 9 3.07 4.61 3.77
C PRO A 9 1.89 3.85 3.18
N GLY A 10 1.15 4.51 2.28
CA GLY A 10 -0.02 3.91 1.62
C GLY A 10 0.37 2.75 0.71
N MET A 11 -0.24 1.59 0.87
CA MET A 11 0.04 0.42 0.02
C MET A 11 -0.34 0.68 -1.44
N GLY A 12 -1.35 1.51 -1.70
CA GLY A 12 -1.77 1.93 -3.03
C GLY A 12 -0.67 2.69 -3.77
N LEU A 13 -0.03 3.63 -3.09
CA LEU A 13 1.10 4.39 -3.63
C LEU A 13 2.31 3.50 -3.91
N ASN A 14 2.63 2.55 -3.02
CA ASN A 14 3.71 1.60 -3.24
C ASN A 14 3.45 0.74 -4.49
N ALA A 15 2.23 0.26 -4.68
CA ALA A 15 1.85 -0.50 -5.87
C ALA A 15 1.95 0.37 -7.15
N PHE A 16 1.45 1.60 -7.11
CA PHE A 16 1.55 2.54 -8.23
C PHE A 16 3.01 2.85 -8.57
N PHE A 17 3.85 3.09 -7.56
CA PHE A 17 5.27 3.31 -7.70
C PHE A 17 5.98 2.16 -8.44
N VAL A 18 5.79 0.93 -7.96
CA VAL A 18 6.47 -0.24 -8.53
C VAL A 18 5.89 -0.61 -9.89
N TYR A 19 4.58 -0.86 -9.95
CA TYR A 19 3.98 -1.44 -11.16
C TYR A 19 3.78 -0.42 -12.27
N THR A 20 3.34 0.79 -11.94
CA THR A 20 3.08 1.79 -12.96
C THR A 20 4.36 2.55 -13.31
N VAL A 21 5.03 3.16 -12.33
CA VAL A 21 6.16 4.05 -12.64
C VAL A 21 7.40 3.28 -13.04
N CYS A 22 7.79 2.25 -12.27
CA CYS A 22 9.00 1.51 -12.59
C CYS A 22 8.79 0.50 -13.72
N MET A 23 7.74 -0.35 -13.65
CA MET A 23 7.58 -1.45 -14.60
C MET A 23 6.89 -1.04 -15.91
N THR A 24 5.82 -0.24 -15.84
CA THR A 24 5.06 0.13 -17.05
C THR A 24 5.66 1.31 -17.77
N LEU A 25 6.01 2.38 -17.03
CA LEU A 25 6.59 3.60 -17.61
C LEU A 25 8.11 3.50 -17.84
N GLY A 26 8.78 2.49 -17.28
CA GLY A 26 10.20 2.21 -17.50
C GLY A 26 11.18 3.15 -16.78
N PHE A 27 10.72 3.87 -15.74
CA PHE A 27 11.61 4.69 -14.93
C PHE A 27 12.45 3.83 -13.99
N SER A 28 13.70 4.25 -13.75
CA SER A 28 14.53 3.64 -12.72
C SER A 28 13.93 3.87 -11.32
N TYR A 29 14.31 3.04 -10.36
CA TYR A 29 13.91 3.22 -8.96
C TYR A 29 14.26 4.63 -8.44
N ALA A 30 15.46 5.14 -8.76
CA ALA A 30 15.89 6.46 -8.35
C ALA A 30 15.06 7.58 -9.00
N ASN A 31 14.73 7.47 -10.30
CA ASN A 31 13.84 8.43 -10.97
C ASN A 31 12.43 8.39 -10.36
N ALA A 32 11.93 7.21 -10.03
CA ALA A 32 10.64 7.06 -9.40
C ALA A 32 10.58 7.74 -8.01
N LEU A 33 11.67 7.75 -7.25
CA LEU A 33 11.77 8.49 -5.98
C LEU A 33 11.65 10.01 -6.16
N VAL A 34 11.99 10.56 -7.33
CA VAL A 34 11.78 11.99 -7.61
C VAL A 34 10.31 12.34 -7.68
N PHE A 35 9.46 11.44 -8.23
CA PHE A 35 8.02 11.64 -8.22
C PHE A 35 7.47 11.67 -6.81
N VAL A 36 7.94 10.78 -5.93
CA VAL A 36 7.53 10.76 -4.51
C VAL A 36 7.99 12.03 -3.78
N LEU A 37 9.24 12.48 -4.02
CA LEU A 37 9.74 13.73 -3.45
C LEU A 37 8.90 14.93 -3.91
N LEU A 38 8.59 14.99 -5.20
CA LEU A 38 7.79 16.08 -5.77
C LEU A 38 6.35 16.04 -5.22
N ASP A 39 5.78 14.86 -5.11
CA ASP A 39 4.46 14.64 -4.50
C ASP A 39 4.42 15.18 -3.07
N GLY A 40 5.38 14.79 -2.22
CA GLY A 40 5.49 15.30 -0.86
C GLY A 40 5.59 16.83 -0.79
N ILE A 41 6.38 17.47 -1.68
CA ILE A 41 6.49 18.93 -1.76
C ILE A 41 5.15 19.55 -2.14
N ILE A 42 4.51 19.05 -3.20
CA ILE A 42 3.18 19.53 -3.64
C ILE A 42 2.17 19.36 -2.51
N PHE A 43 2.20 18.24 -1.83
CA PHE A 43 1.29 17.90 -0.74
C PHE A 43 1.40 18.85 0.45
N VAL A 44 2.63 19.17 0.85
CA VAL A 44 2.89 20.19 1.90
C VAL A 44 2.36 21.56 1.45
N LEU A 45 2.64 21.97 0.21
CA LEU A 45 2.17 23.24 -0.33
C LEU A 45 0.63 23.32 -0.40
N LEU A 46 -0.03 22.27 -0.88
CA LEU A 46 -1.50 22.19 -0.93
C LEU A 46 -2.13 22.25 0.48
N THR A 47 -1.47 21.63 1.45
CA THR A 47 -1.95 21.65 2.84
C THR A 47 -1.71 23.02 3.48
N ALA A 48 -0.54 23.61 3.27
CA ALA A 48 -0.20 24.95 3.81
C ALA A 48 -1.08 26.07 3.24
N THR A 49 -1.47 25.96 1.96
CA THR A 49 -2.39 26.92 1.30
C THR A 49 -3.85 26.70 1.64
N GLY A 50 -4.20 25.60 2.31
CA GLY A 50 -5.59 25.21 2.60
C GLY A 50 -6.36 24.71 1.37
N LEU A 51 -5.74 24.62 0.21
CA LEU A 51 -6.40 24.20 -1.04
C LEU A 51 -6.91 22.75 -0.93
N ARG A 52 -6.18 21.89 -0.22
CA ARG A 52 -6.57 20.50 0.05
C ARG A 52 -7.92 20.41 0.77
N LYS A 53 -8.17 21.32 1.72
CA LYS A 53 -9.46 21.40 2.40
C LYS A 53 -10.58 21.79 1.47
N ILE A 54 -10.34 22.77 0.59
CA ILE A 54 -11.32 23.22 -0.41
C ILE A 54 -11.70 22.06 -1.35
N ILE A 55 -10.70 21.31 -1.83
CA ILE A 55 -10.93 20.12 -2.67
C ILE A 55 -11.74 19.06 -1.90
N PHE A 56 -11.37 18.80 -0.64
CA PHE A 56 -12.10 17.84 0.19
C PHE A 56 -13.55 18.28 0.40
N ASP A 57 -13.80 19.55 0.73
CA ASP A 57 -15.15 20.06 0.98
C ASP A 57 -16.02 20.04 -0.28
N ALA A 58 -15.41 20.16 -1.47
CA ALA A 58 -16.10 20.04 -2.75
C ALA A 58 -16.58 18.62 -3.06
N ILE A 59 -15.99 17.57 -2.43
CA ILE A 59 -16.40 16.19 -2.66
C ILE A 59 -17.74 15.92 -1.98
N PRO A 60 -18.76 15.38 -2.69
CA PRO A 60 -20.04 15.02 -2.09
C PRO A 60 -19.89 14.02 -0.94
N HIS A 61 -20.70 14.16 0.10
CA HIS A 61 -20.63 13.32 1.31
C HIS A 61 -20.77 11.81 1.00
N VAL A 62 -21.60 11.45 0.01
CA VAL A 62 -21.77 10.05 -0.41
C VAL A 62 -20.45 9.46 -0.93
N VAL A 63 -19.70 10.27 -1.71
CA VAL A 63 -18.38 9.86 -2.23
C VAL A 63 -17.37 9.71 -1.09
N LYS A 64 -17.32 10.69 -0.17
CA LYS A 64 -16.46 10.62 1.03
C LYS A 64 -16.70 9.33 1.84
N ALA A 65 -17.95 8.92 1.97
CA ALA A 65 -18.32 7.69 2.69
C ALA A 65 -17.96 6.41 1.90
N ALA A 66 -17.88 6.47 0.59
CA ALA A 66 -17.55 5.33 -0.27
C ALA A 66 -16.02 5.10 -0.41
N ILE A 67 -15.20 6.16 -0.30
CA ILE A 67 -13.75 6.07 -0.46
C ILE A 67 -13.12 5.01 0.48
N PRO A 68 -13.40 4.97 1.80
CA PRO A 68 -12.83 3.96 2.69
C PRO A 68 -13.20 2.54 2.30
N ALA A 69 -14.41 2.32 1.78
CA ALA A 69 -14.85 1.02 1.31
C ALA A 69 -14.07 0.59 0.06
N GLY A 70 -13.86 1.51 -0.89
CA GLY A 70 -13.04 1.28 -2.08
C GLY A 70 -11.60 0.93 -1.74
N ILE A 71 -10.98 1.70 -0.85
CA ILE A 71 -9.61 1.44 -0.34
C ILE A 71 -9.53 0.07 0.35
N GLY A 72 -10.52 -0.26 1.20
CA GLY A 72 -10.57 -1.55 1.87
C GLY A 72 -10.66 -2.73 0.89
N LEU A 73 -11.49 -2.62 -0.15
CA LEU A 73 -11.57 -3.63 -1.22
C LEU A 73 -10.28 -3.75 -2.02
N PHE A 74 -9.62 -2.63 -2.32
CA PHE A 74 -8.34 -2.62 -3.00
C PHE A 74 -7.25 -3.32 -2.18
N ILE A 75 -7.12 -2.99 -0.89
CA ILE A 75 -6.17 -3.65 0.02
C ILE A 75 -6.48 -5.15 0.15
N ALA A 76 -7.76 -5.52 0.24
CA ALA A 76 -8.16 -6.92 0.27
C ALA A 76 -7.75 -7.65 -1.01
N PHE A 77 -7.93 -7.02 -2.17
CA PHE A 77 -7.51 -7.59 -3.46
C PHE A 77 -6.00 -7.78 -3.54
N LEU A 78 -5.20 -6.78 -3.13
CA LEU A 78 -3.74 -6.92 -3.04
C LEU A 78 -3.34 -8.05 -2.10
N GLY A 79 -3.96 -8.14 -0.93
CA GLY A 79 -3.69 -9.23 0.03
C GLY A 79 -4.00 -10.61 -0.55
N LEU A 80 -5.06 -10.76 -1.35
CA LEU A 80 -5.39 -12.01 -2.05
C LEU A 80 -4.37 -12.35 -3.15
N GLN A 81 -3.82 -11.34 -3.84
CA GLN A 81 -2.76 -11.53 -4.82
C GLN A 81 -1.42 -11.91 -4.16
N ASP A 82 -1.03 -11.24 -3.08
CA ASP A 82 0.18 -11.55 -2.32
C ASP A 82 0.12 -12.95 -1.70
N ALA A 83 -1.06 -13.35 -1.22
CA ALA A 83 -1.33 -14.70 -0.73
C ALA A 83 -1.37 -15.75 -1.86
N LYS A 84 -1.24 -15.35 -3.14
CA LYS A 84 -1.38 -16.21 -4.32
C LYS A 84 -2.75 -16.90 -4.44
N LEU A 85 -3.79 -16.37 -3.76
CA LEU A 85 -5.17 -16.81 -3.93
C LEU A 85 -5.75 -16.33 -5.25
N VAL A 86 -5.43 -15.11 -5.64
CA VAL A 86 -5.76 -14.51 -6.93
C VAL A 86 -4.50 -14.44 -7.77
N ILE A 87 -4.53 -15.06 -8.93
CA ILE A 87 -3.40 -15.12 -9.86
C ILE A 87 -3.79 -14.51 -11.21
N PRO A 88 -2.83 -13.96 -11.98
CA PRO A 88 -3.09 -13.44 -13.32
C PRO A 88 -3.66 -14.52 -14.25
N SER A 89 -4.57 -14.13 -15.13
CA SER A 89 -5.16 -14.99 -16.18
C SER A 89 -5.31 -14.20 -17.48
N GLU A 90 -4.86 -14.75 -18.58
CA GLU A 90 -4.95 -14.09 -19.90
C GLU A 90 -6.40 -13.89 -20.37
N SER A 91 -7.32 -14.78 -19.96
CA SER A 91 -8.71 -14.73 -20.42
C SER A 91 -9.60 -13.80 -19.60
N THR A 92 -9.37 -13.72 -18.29
CA THR A 92 -10.25 -12.99 -17.33
C THR A 92 -9.52 -11.89 -16.57
N GLY A 93 -8.25 -11.64 -16.88
CA GLY A 93 -7.38 -10.75 -16.12
C GLY A 93 -6.87 -11.40 -14.84
N VAL A 94 -7.76 -11.99 -14.04
CA VAL A 94 -7.44 -12.70 -12.79
C VAL A 94 -8.30 -13.95 -12.63
N THR A 95 -7.75 -14.95 -11.93
CA THR A 95 -8.46 -16.20 -11.59
C THR A 95 -8.06 -16.66 -10.19
N LEU A 96 -8.82 -17.60 -9.63
CA LEU A 96 -8.45 -18.26 -8.36
C LEU A 96 -7.35 -19.29 -8.60
N ALA A 97 -6.41 -19.37 -7.67
CA ALA A 97 -5.40 -20.40 -7.65
C ALA A 97 -6.02 -21.79 -7.47
N SER A 98 -5.38 -22.81 -8.06
CA SER A 98 -5.83 -24.19 -7.90
C SER A 98 -5.41 -24.76 -6.56
N PHE A 99 -6.38 -25.30 -5.81
CA PHE A 99 -6.14 -26.10 -4.59
C PHE A 99 -6.00 -27.61 -4.91
N ASN A 100 -5.96 -27.97 -6.18
CA ASN A 100 -5.96 -29.37 -6.59
C ASN A 100 -4.55 -29.97 -6.50
N LEU A 101 -4.23 -30.53 -5.34
CA LEU A 101 -2.99 -31.28 -5.11
C LEU A 101 -2.83 -32.49 -6.05
N LEU A 102 -3.92 -33.13 -6.44
CA LEU A 102 -3.94 -34.28 -7.34
C LEU A 102 -3.69 -33.87 -8.80
N GLY A 103 -3.98 -32.62 -9.16
CA GLY A 103 -3.77 -32.04 -10.48
C GLY A 103 -2.37 -31.46 -10.70
N GLY A 104 -1.39 -31.73 -9.80
CA GLY A 104 0.00 -31.33 -9.94
C GLY A 104 0.38 -30.04 -9.22
N ALA A 105 -0.51 -29.38 -8.49
CA ALA A 105 -0.15 -28.31 -7.57
C ALA A 105 0.67 -28.88 -6.41
N GLY A 106 1.93 -28.53 -6.31
CA GLY A 106 2.80 -28.98 -5.21
C GLY A 106 2.41 -28.36 -3.87
N TRP A 107 2.80 -29.00 -2.77
CA TRP A 107 2.57 -28.51 -1.42
C TRP A 107 3.09 -27.09 -1.19
N GLY A 108 4.21 -26.73 -1.82
CA GLY A 108 4.78 -25.38 -1.74
C GLY A 108 3.88 -24.28 -2.30
N ALA A 109 3.02 -24.60 -3.26
CA ALA A 109 2.05 -23.66 -3.82
C ALA A 109 0.76 -23.59 -2.99
N VAL A 110 0.32 -24.72 -2.43
CA VAL A 110 -0.98 -24.81 -1.73
C VAL A 110 -0.89 -24.39 -0.27
N MET A 111 0.25 -24.62 0.41
CA MET A 111 0.42 -24.26 1.82
C MET A 111 0.25 -22.77 2.13
N PRO A 112 0.83 -21.82 1.38
CA PRO A 112 0.58 -20.40 1.61
C PRO A 112 -0.92 -20.03 1.49
N LEU A 113 -1.63 -20.65 0.56
CA LEU A 113 -3.07 -20.47 0.36
C LEU A 113 -3.87 -20.92 1.58
N ILE A 114 -3.54 -22.10 2.11
CA ILE A 114 -4.21 -22.65 3.32
C ILE A 114 -3.95 -21.74 4.52
N VAL A 115 -2.70 -21.30 4.71
CA VAL A 115 -2.34 -20.38 5.80
C VAL A 115 -3.05 -19.04 5.68
N ALA A 116 -3.16 -18.49 4.48
CA ALA A 116 -3.86 -17.24 4.25
C ALA A 116 -5.36 -17.35 4.59
N VAL A 117 -6.01 -18.42 4.12
CA VAL A 117 -7.43 -18.68 4.44
C VAL A 117 -7.62 -18.93 5.94
N PHE A 118 -6.75 -19.70 6.58
CA PHE A 118 -6.76 -19.91 8.02
C PHE A 118 -6.64 -18.61 8.80
N SER A 119 -5.68 -17.76 8.42
CA SER A 119 -5.45 -16.45 9.07
C SER A 119 -6.67 -15.55 8.96
N LEU A 120 -7.30 -15.53 7.79
CA LEU A 120 -8.48 -14.72 7.53
C LEU A 120 -9.68 -15.22 8.37
N LEU A 121 -9.88 -16.53 8.44
CA LEU A 121 -10.93 -17.14 9.29
C LEU A 121 -10.64 -16.87 10.78
N LEU A 122 -9.39 -16.98 11.21
CA LEU A 122 -9.00 -16.69 12.59
C LEU A 122 -9.29 -15.24 12.95
N ILE A 123 -8.95 -14.28 12.09
CA ILE A 123 -9.28 -12.87 12.29
C ILE A 123 -10.79 -12.66 12.37
N ALA A 124 -11.56 -13.28 11.47
CA ALA A 124 -13.02 -13.17 11.45
C ALA A 124 -13.66 -13.70 12.74
N VAL A 125 -13.21 -14.87 13.22
CA VAL A 125 -13.71 -15.47 14.47
C VAL A 125 -13.34 -14.62 15.69
N LEU A 126 -12.09 -14.15 15.78
CA LEU A 126 -11.64 -13.30 16.89
C LEU A 126 -12.35 -11.94 16.89
N SER A 127 -12.58 -11.37 15.71
CA SER A 127 -13.33 -10.13 15.55
C SER A 127 -14.80 -10.30 15.95
N HIS A 128 -15.43 -11.39 15.54
CA HIS A 128 -16.80 -11.72 15.95
C HIS A 128 -16.93 -11.87 17.47
N LYS A 129 -15.94 -12.50 18.10
CA LYS A 129 -15.86 -12.61 19.58
C LYS A 129 -15.46 -11.32 20.28
N LYS A 130 -15.28 -10.19 19.54
CA LYS A 130 -14.88 -8.88 20.06
C LYS A 130 -13.56 -8.91 20.86
N VAL A 131 -12.62 -9.79 20.51
CA VAL A 131 -11.30 -9.87 21.13
C VAL A 131 -10.52 -8.63 20.72
N LYS A 132 -9.97 -7.89 21.70
CA LYS A 132 -9.12 -6.74 21.43
C LYS A 132 -7.85 -7.17 20.70
N GLY A 133 -7.52 -6.47 19.60
CA GLY A 133 -6.36 -6.82 18.77
C GLY A 133 -6.55 -8.08 17.92
N SER A 134 -7.79 -8.44 17.54
CA SER A 134 -8.12 -9.61 16.72
C SER A 134 -7.27 -9.72 15.44
N ILE A 135 -6.99 -8.59 14.78
CA ILE A 135 -6.15 -8.55 13.58
C ILE A 135 -4.71 -8.96 13.93
N LEU A 136 -4.15 -8.39 15.00
CA LEU A 136 -2.78 -8.71 15.45
C LEU A 136 -2.64 -10.20 15.79
N TRP A 137 -3.58 -10.74 16.57
CA TRP A 137 -3.59 -12.17 16.91
C TRP A 137 -3.77 -13.07 15.70
N GLY A 138 -4.56 -12.64 14.72
CA GLY A 138 -4.70 -13.37 13.46
C GLY A 138 -3.42 -13.39 12.63
N ILE A 139 -2.72 -12.25 12.52
CA ILE A 139 -1.42 -12.17 11.85
C ILE A 139 -0.39 -13.05 12.56
N LEU A 140 -0.26 -12.92 13.88
CA LEU A 140 0.69 -13.74 14.65
C LEU A 140 0.37 -15.23 14.57
N GLY A 141 -0.91 -15.61 14.66
CA GLY A 141 -1.35 -17.00 14.52
C GLY A 141 -1.09 -17.58 13.13
N GLY A 142 -1.37 -16.81 12.08
CA GLY A 142 -1.07 -17.20 10.70
C GLY A 142 0.44 -17.31 10.45
N THR A 143 1.21 -16.35 10.92
CA THR A 143 2.68 -16.38 10.84
C THR A 143 3.23 -17.60 11.59
N GLY A 144 2.78 -17.86 12.81
CA GLY A 144 3.17 -19.03 13.58
C GLY A 144 2.86 -20.34 12.84
N LEU A 145 1.65 -20.47 12.28
CA LEU A 145 1.28 -21.63 11.48
C LEU A 145 2.16 -21.77 10.23
N TYR A 146 2.46 -20.68 9.54
CA TYR A 146 3.33 -20.67 8.36
C TYR A 146 4.73 -21.20 8.70
N TYR A 147 5.32 -20.74 9.81
CA TYR A 147 6.63 -21.24 10.28
C TYR A 147 6.59 -22.72 10.70
N ILE A 148 5.55 -23.14 11.43
CA ILE A 148 5.39 -24.53 11.83
C ILE A 148 5.32 -25.43 10.59
N LEU A 149 4.51 -25.09 9.61
CA LEU A 149 4.39 -25.83 8.36
C LEU A 149 5.68 -25.78 7.55
N GLY A 150 6.38 -24.65 7.51
CA GLY A 150 7.67 -24.48 6.85
C GLY A 150 8.73 -25.43 7.40
N PHE A 151 8.73 -25.69 8.73
CA PHE A 151 9.66 -26.64 9.37
C PHE A 151 9.23 -28.11 9.25
N THR A 152 7.95 -28.40 9.08
CA THR A 152 7.44 -29.77 9.06
C THR A 152 7.32 -30.36 7.66
N VAL A 153 7.10 -29.54 6.64
CA VAL A 153 6.92 -30.00 5.25
C VAL A 153 8.25 -29.91 4.49
N LYS A 154 8.88 -31.05 4.24
CA LYS A 154 10.26 -31.14 3.68
C LYS A 154 10.50 -30.36 2.39
N ASP A 155 9.57 -30.37 1.46
CA ASP A 155 9.73 -29.65 0.18
C ASP A 155 9.55 -28.13 0.31
N PHE A 156 8.84 -27.70 1.34
CA PHE A 156 8.67 -26.29 1.68
C PHE A 156 9.89 -25.75 2.46
N TYR A 157 10.49 -26.59 3.30
CA TYR A 157 11.61 -26.23 4.17
C TYR A 157 12.88 -25.81 3.41
N LYS A 158 13.19 -26.43 2.27
CA LYS A 158 14.43 -26.12 1.51
C LYS A 158 14.48 -24.66 1.05
N GLY A 159 13.43 -24.17 0.42
CA GLY A 159 13.37 -22.78 -0.01
C GLY A 159 13.15 -21.81 1.17
N PHE A 160 12.47 -22.25 2.21
CA PHE A 160 12.17 -21.46 3.39
C PHE A 160 13.42 -21.20 4.26
N ALA A 161 14.26 -22.22 4.48
CA ALA A 161 15.50 -22.09 5.26
C ALA A 161 16.50 -21.11 4.61
N GLU A 162 16.54 -21.05 3.27
CA GLU A 162 17.39 -20.14 2.52
C GLU A 162 16.94 -18.68 2.63
N THR A 163 15.64 -18.43 2.85
CA THR A 163 15.09 -17.10 3.00
C THR A 163 15.18 -16.55 4.42
N LEU A 164 15.41 -17.41 5.42
CA LEU A 164 15.56 -17.02 6.82
C LEU A 164 16.91 -16.33 7.04
N SER A 165 16.91 -15.02 7.03
CA SER A 165 18.05 -14.20 7.44
C SER A 165 17.76 -13.56 8.79
N PHE A 166 18.43 -14.04 9.83
CA PHE A 166 18.31 -13.49 11.21
C PHE A 166 19.21 -12.27 11.45
N ASN A 167 19.57 -11.52 10.41
CA ASN A 167 20.33 -10.30 10.59
C ASN A 167 19.36 -9.09 10.65
N PRO A 168 19.01 -8.60 11.85
CA PRO A 168 18.08 -7.48 12.00
C PRO A 168 18.63 -6.15 11.47
N PHE A 169 19.95 -6.07 11.25
CA PHE A 169 20.61 -4.86 10.74
C PHE A 169 20.72 -4.84 9.21
N LYS A 170 20.52 -5.96 8.52
CA LYS A 170 20.59 -6.04 7.07
C LYS A 170 19.62 -5.07 6.35
N PRO A 171 18.35 -4.91 6.77
CA PRO A 171 17.45 -3.93 6.16
C PRO A 171 17.95 -2.49 6.33
N PHE A 172 18.56 -2.14 7.46
CA PHE A 172 19.11 -0.80 7.68
C PHE A 172 20.34 -0.52 6.83
N SER A 173 21.24 -1.52 6.66
CA SER A 173 22.38 -1.36 5.77
C SER A 173 21.95 -1.28 4.30
N ALA A 174 20.98 -2.08 3.87
CA ALA A 174 20.41 -2.00 2.53
C ALA A 174 19.71 -0.65 2.29
N PHE A 175 18.94 -0.16 3.26
CA PHE A 175 18.34 1.17 3.17
C PHE A 175 19.41 2.27 3.01
N ALA A 176 20.48 2.21 3.81
CA ALA A 176 21.55 3.21 3.74
C ALA A 176 22.33 3.20 2.42
N SER A 177 22.53 2.01 1.81
CA SER A 177 23.31 1.86 0.56
C SER A 177 22.44 1.99 -0.71
N GLU A 178 21.19 1.56 -0.66
CA GLU A 178 20.37 1.37 -1.86
C GLU A 178 19.21 2.38 -1.98
N ALA A 179 18.78 2.99 -0.87
CA ALA A 179 17.65 3.92 -0.88
C ALA A 179 18.03 5.33 -0.41
N PHE A 180 18.80 5.42 0.68
CA PHE A 180 19.09 6.71 1.30
C PHE A 180 19.91 7.62 0.37
N GLY A 181 19.34 8.78 0.07
CA GLY A 181 20.01 9.80 -0.77
C GLY A 181 20.02 9.50 -2.27
N LYS A 182 19.55 8.34 -2.73
CA LYS A 182 19.50 7.98 -4.16
C LYS A 182 18.70 8.97 -5.01
N VAL A 183 17.67 9.56 -4.45
CA VAL A 183 16.89 10.60 -5.12
C VAL A 183 17.75 11.80 -5.54
N PHE A 184 18.74 12.16 -4.71
CA PHE A 184 19.62 13.32 -4.98
C PHE A 184 20.83 13.00 -5.83
N THR A 185 21.33 11.74 -5.80
CA THR A 185 22.53 11.32 -6.53
C THR A 185 22.22 10.83 -7.93
N GLU A 186 21.14 10.07 -8.11
CA GLU A 186 20.79 9.38 -9.34
C GLU A 186 19.37 9.71 -9.83
N GLY A 187 18.52 10.27 -8.96
CA GLY A 187 17.09 10.45 -9.23
C GLY A 187 16.81 11.43 -10.38
N PHE A 188 17.62 12.46 -10.54
CA PHE A 188 17.44 13.46 -11.60
C PHE A 188 18.14 13.11 -12.92
N ASP A 189 18.79 11.95 -12.99
CA ASP A 189 19.38 11.46 -14.24
C ASP A 189 18.33 10.62 -15.02
N PHE A 190 17.71 11.26 -16.00
CA PHE A 190 16.76 10.63 -16.92
C PHE A 190 17.41 10.18 -18.24
N SER A 191 18.73 10.14 -18.32
CA SER A 191 19.45 9.76 -19.54
C SER A 191 19.10 8.34 -20.02
N ALA A 192 18.98 7.40 -19.10
CA ALA A 192 18.59 6.03 -19.39
C ALA A 192 17.18 5.95 -20.01
N TYR A 193 16.24 6.74 -19.51
CA TYR A 193 14.89 6.81 -20.06
C TYR A 193 14.89 7.46 -21.45
N LEU A 194 15.63 8.57 -21.64
CA LEU A 194 15.70 9.29 -22.90
C LEU A 194 16.46 8.55 -24.00
N SER A 195 17.35 7.61 -23.64
CA SER A 195 18.10 6.80 -24.62
C SER A 195 17.26 5.66 -25.21
N ALA A 196 16.08 5.37 -24.66
CA ALA A 196 15.19 4.36 -25.22
C ALA A 196 14.48 4.88 -26.49
N ASP A 197 14.29 4.00 -27.47
CA ASP A 197 13.69 4.33 -28.75
C ASP A 197 12.27 4.92 -28.60
N GLY A 198 12.05 6.06 -29.25
CA GLY A 198 10.76 6.75 -29.26
C GLY A 198 10.53 7.73 -28.10
N HIS A 199 11.46 7.86 -27.17
CA HIS A 199 11.36 8.81 -26.07
C HIS A 199 11.93 10.19 -26.47
N SER A 200 11.20 11.24 -26.08
CA SER A 200 11.60 12.63 -26.33
C SER A 200 11.55 13.45 -25.03
N VAL A 201 12.31 14.54 -24.97
CA VAL A 201 12.29 15.44 -23.82
C VAL A 201 10.88 16.02 -23.58
N GLY A 202 10.18 16.39 -24.66
CA GLY A 202 8.79 16.88 -24.54
C GLY A 202 7.83 15.83 -24.00
N GLY A 203 7.96 14.57 -24.46
CA GLY A 203 7.21 13.43 -23.93
C GLY A 203 7.51 13.17 -22.46
N LEU A 204 8.79 13.24 -22.07
CA LEU A 204 9.20 13.09 -20.66
C LEU A 204 8.55 14.15 -19.77
N VAL A 205 8.54 15.42 -20.17
CA VAL A 205 7.93 16.51 -19.38
C VAL A 205 6.42 16.28 -19.19
N ILE A 206 5.72 15.93 -20.24
CA ILE A 206 4.27 15.66 -20.17
C ILE A 206 4.00 14.45 -19.26
N LEU A 207 4.76 13.36 -19.46
CA LEU A 207 4.64 12.16 -18.65
C LEU A 207 4.96 12.44 -17.19
N PHE A 208 5.99 13.25 -16.93
CA PHE A 208 6.37 13.66 -15.57
C PHE A 208 5.25 14.42 -14.87
N ILE A 209 4.66 15.43 -15.52
CA ILE A 209 3.56 16.21 -14.96
C ILE A 209 2.32 15.34 -14.72
N THR A 210 1.94 14.50 -15.69
CA THR A 210 0.76 13.65 -15.55
C THR A 210 0.93 12.59 -14.47
N THR A 211 2.12 12.01 -14.35
CA THR A 211 2.42 11.01 -13.30
C THR A 211 2.47 11.67 -11.92
N ALA A 212 3.10 12.84 -11.78
CA ALA A 212 3.11 13.58 -10.51
C ALA A 212 1.68 13.99 -10.07
N LEU A 213 0.84 14.42 -11.00
CA LEU A 213 -0.58 14.69 -10.70
C LEU A 213 -1.32 13.42 -10.28
N ALA A 214 -1.07 12.29 -10.94
CA ALA A 214 -1.67 11.02 -10.57
C ALA A 214 -1.26 10.59 -9.16
N PHE A 215 0.04 10.71 -8.81
CA PHE A 215 0.53 10.48 -7.45
C PHE A 215 -0.21 11.33 -6.44
N CYS A 216 -0.24 12.64 -6.65
CA CYS A 216 -0.88 13.59 -5.75
C CYS A 216 -2.38 13.30 -5.56
N MET A 217 -3.09 12.91 -6.61
CA MET A 217 -4.51 12.55 -6.51
C MET A 217 -4.72 11.26 -5.73
N VAL A 218 -3.91 10.23 -5.99
CA VAL A 218 -3.99 8.95 -5.28
C VAL A 218 -3.69 9.15 -3.81
N ASP A 219 -2.60 9.86 -3.47
CA ASP A 219 -2.18 10.15 -2.10
C ASP A 219 -3.24 10.95 -1.34
N MET A 220 -3.80 11.98 -1.97
CA MET A 220 -4.86 12.78 -1.38
C MET A 220 -6.09 11.93 -1.04
N PHE A 221 -6.56 11.06 -1.94
CA PHE A 221 -7.72 10.21 -1.68
C PHE A 221 -7.41 9.12 -0.68
N ASP A 222 -6.21 8.54 -0.69
CA ASP A 222 -5.79 7.52 0.26
C ASP A 222 -5.76 8.09 1.68
N THR A 223 -5.09 9.22 1.89
CA THR A 223 -5.05 9.90 3.20
C THR A 223 -6.45 10.27 3.71
N LEU A 224 -7.28 10.88 2.86
CA LEU A 224 -8.62 11.29 3.24
C LEU A 224 -9.50 10.09 3.60
N GLY A 225 -9.42 9.03 2.79
CA GLY A 225 -10.20 7.82 2.98
C GLY A 225 -9.79 7.03 4.23
N THR A 226 -8.51 6.86 4.43
CA THR A 226 -7.95 6.13 5.59
C THR A 226 -8.21 6.89 6.88
N LEU A 227 -8.01 8.21 6.88
CA LEU A 227 -8.25 9.07 8.05
C LEU A 227 -9.74 9.07 8.45
N TYR A 228 -10.64 9.23 7.48
CA TYR A 228 -12.08 9.19 7.72
C TYR A 228 -12.52 7.79 8.17
N GLY A 229 -12.04 6.74 7.51
CA GLY A 229 -12.34 5.35 7.85
C GLY A 229 -11.87 4.96 9.26
N ALA A 230 -10.63 5.32 9.60
CA ALA A 230 -10.04 5.05 10.92
C ALA A 230 -10.77 5.83 12.04
N CYS A 231 -11.07 7.11 11.83
CA CYS A 231 -11.83 7.92 12.78
C CYS A 231 -13.25 7.39 12.97
N ARG A 232 -13.89 6.91 11.90
CA ARG A 232 -15.22 6.29 11.98
C ARG A 232 -15.18 4.99 12.78
N GLY A 233 -14.21 4.11 12.48
CA GLY A 233 -14.02 2.85 13.21
C GLY A 233 -13.67 3.03 14.68
N GLY A 234 -12.92 4.08 15.01
CA GLY A 234 -12.54 4.45 16.37
C GLY A 234 -13.57 5.29 17.14
N ASN A 235 -14.72 5.62 16.53
CA ASN A 235 -15.72 6.55 17.10
C ASN A 235 -15.12 7.93 17.45
N LEU A 236 -14.19 8.41 16.65
CA LEU A 236 -13.48 9.69 16.84
C LEU A 236 -14.10 10.83 16.04
N LEU A 237 -15.10 10.56 15.19
CA LEU A 237 -15.76 11.58 14.39
C LEU A 237 -16.59 12.51 15.29
N VAL A 238 -16.56 13.80 14.97
CA VAL A 238 -17.35 14.84 15.60
C VAL A 238 -18.42 15.36 14.64
N LYS A 239 -19.50 15.91 15.17
CA LYS A 239 -20.51 16.57 14.35
C LYS A 239 -20.11 18.02 14.10
N ASN A 240 -20.13 18.45 12.85
CA ASN A 240 -19.97 19.85 12.49
C ASN A 240 -21.25 20.64 12.72
N ASP A 241 -21.21 21.95 12.48
CA ASP A 241 -22.36 22.86 12.66
C ASP A 241 -23.54 22.51 11.77
N LYS A 242 -23.31 21.74 10.69
CA LYS A 242 -24.35 21.24 9.76
C LYS A 242 -24.90 19.87 10.19
N GLY A 243 -24.43 19.28 11.29
CA GLY A 243 -24.83 17.97 11.80
C GLY A 243 -24.16 16.79 11.07
N GLU A 244 -23.22 17.03 10.17
CA GLU A 244 -22.45 16.00 9.45
C GLU A 244 -21.27 15.51 10.29
N LEU A 245 -20.90 14.23 10.12
CA LEU A 245 -19.75 13.65 10.80
C LEU A 245 -18.46 14.06 10.10
N GLU A 246 -17.55 14.62 10.87
CA GLU A 246 -16.27 15.16 10.39
C GLU A 246 -15.09 14.68 11.25
N VAL A 247 -13.91 14.60 10.64
CA VAL A 247 -12.67 14.28 11.35
C VAL A 247 -12.23 15.51 12.15
N PRO A 248 -12.04 15.40 13.48
CA PRO A 248 -11.60 16.54 14.28
C PRO A 248 -10.16 16.94 13.92
N ASN A 249 -9.90 18.24 13.87
CA ASN A 249 -8.57 18.80 13.55
C ASN A 249 -7.97 18.24 12.23
N MET A 250 -8.79 18.08 11.22
CA MET A 250 -8.43 17.47 9.95
C MET A 250 -7.21 18.13 9.30
N ASP A 251 -7.13 19.47 9.32
CA ASP A 251 -6.01 20.23 8.76
C ASP A 251 -4.68 19.85 9.42
N ARG A 252 -4.67 19.66 10.73
CA ARG A 252 -3.47 19.24 11.48
C ARG A 252 -3.14 17.76 11.24
N ALA A 253 -4.15 16.93 11.06
CA ALA A 253 -3.94 15.53 10.74
C ALA A 253 -3.33 15.36 9.34
N MET A 254 -3.87 16.09 8.36
CA MET A 254 -3.34 16.12 7.00
C MET A 254 -1.93 16.72 6.90
N MET A 255 -1.62 17.75 7.70
CA MET A 255 -0.27 18.31 7.76
C MET A 255 0.72 17.32 8.38
N ALA A 256 0.32 16.60 9.42
CA ALA A 256 1.16 15.57 10.03
C ALA A 256 1.49 14.43 9.05
N ASP A 257 0.53 14.05 8.22
CA ASP A 257 0.67 13.05 7.17
C ASP A 257 1.62 13.54 6.05
N ALA A 258 1.45 14.78 5.60
CA ALA A 258 2.28 15.37 4.54
C ALA A 258 3.75 15.53 4.91
N VAL A 259 4.07 15.63 6.21
CA VAL A 259 5.45 15.83 6.72
C VAL A 259 6.09 14.52 7.16
N ALA A 260 5.29 13.47 7.48
CA ALA A 260 5.79 12.17 7.91
C ALA A 260 6.39 11.37 6.75
#